data_ad674065edff99877b6b5569208e1cda
#
_entry.id   ad674065edff99877b6b5569208e1cda
#
_cell.length_a   1.000
_cell.length_b   1.000
_cell.length_c   1.000
_cell.angle_alpha   90.00
_cell.angle_beta   90.00
_cell.angle_gamma   90.00
#
_symmetry.space_group_name_H-M   'P 1'
#
loop_
_entity.id
_entity.type
_entity.pdbx_description
1 polymer ?
#
loop_
_entity_poly.entity_id
_entity_poly.type
_entity_poly.pdbx_seq_one_letter_code
_entity_poly.pdbx_strand_id
1 'polypeptide(L)'
;YEIPLRLVGSEMCIRDRYIYEETTVYAILFVVAFFASLIDSIAGGGGLLTTPSMLLVGMSPLNVLATNKFQSCFGTVTSTYNYYKNGYLVEKKKFFYTALSFIGSGVGTLLVSRISNETLESVIPILLIGAAIFFITNKGPTGVKKNEKLIIVFNLVVFAIGFYDGFFGPGTGSFFVLAFIIIKGANIMESTAITKLLNLSSNFAAFIIFAIQGYVIWYLGLIMALAQIAGAYTGSRFAIKNGEKVVRPVLVIVSILLSIRILLA
;
A
#
# COMPACT_ATOMS: atom_id res chain seq x y z
N TYR A 1 -51.58 24.69 2.09
CA TYR A 1 -50.12 24.84 1.97
C TYR A 1 -49.73 24.13 0.67
N GLU A 2 -49.65 24.88 -0.44
CA GLU A 2 -49.11 24.37 -1.69
C GLU A 2 -47.60 24.44 -1.65
N ILE A 3 -46.94 23.28 -1.65
CA ILE A 3 -45.47 23.19 -1.79
C ILE A 3 -45.17 23.55 -3.25
N PRO A 4 -44.39 24.60 -3.53
CA PRO A 4 -44.11 25.00 -4.90
C PRO A 4 -43.38 23.89 -5.65
N LEU A 5 -43.96 23.37 -6.73
CA LEU A 5 -43.42 22.37 -7.63
C LEU A 5 -41.99 22.66 -8.14
N ARG A 6 -41.54 23.92 -8.02
CA ARG A 6 -40.20 24.38 -8.38
C ARG A 6 -39.08 23.89 -7.44
N LEU A 7 -39.39 23.61 -6.16
CA LEU A 7 -38.43 23.10 -5.18
C LEU A 7 -38.16 21.60 -5.36
N VAL A 8 -39.18 20.83 -5.73
CA VAL A 8 -39.05 19.37 -5.94
C VAL A 8 -38.12 19.05 -7.13
N GLY A 9 -38.16 19.83 -8.19
CA GLY A 9 -37.28 19.65 -9.36
C GLY A 9 -35.79 20.02 -9.04
N SER A 10 -35.55 21.04 -8.22
CA SER A 10 -34.18 21.44 -7.87
C SER A 10 -33.50 20.46 -6.92
N GLU A 11 -34.22 19.93 -5.93
CA GLU A 11 -33.69 18.92 -5.03
C GLU A 11 -33.39 17.59 -5.73
N MET A 12 -34.23 17.19 -6.69
CA MET A 12 -34.02 15.98 -7.49
C MET A 12 -32.78 16.13 -8.41
N CYS A 13 -32.60 17.28 -9.05
CA CYS A 13 -31.40 17.56 -9.86
C CYS A 13 -30.12 17.64 -9.01
N ILE A 14 -30.20 18.19 -7.80
CA ILE A 14 -29.06 18.25 -6.87
C ILE A 14 -28.70 16.83 -6.42
N ARG A 15 -29.68 16.01 -6.01
CA ARG A 15 -29.46 14.63 -5.58
C ARG A 15 -28.88 13.76 -6.71
N ASP A 16 -29.37 13.90 -7.93
CA ASP A 16 -28.88 13.14 -9.10
C ASP A 16 -27.44 13.56 -9.46
N ARG A 17 -27.10 14.85 -9.32
CA ARG A 17 -25.75 15.35 -9.51
C ARG A 17 -24.79 14.77 -8.47
N TYR A 18 -25.17 14.75 -7.18
CA TYR A 18 -24.36 14.14 -6.12
C TYR A 18 -24.12 12.65 -6.35
N ILE A 19 -25.16 11.89 -6.73
CA ILE A 19 -25.05 10.46 -7.02
C ILE A 19 -24.13 10.22 -8.23
N TYR A 20 -24.21 11.04 -9.26
CA TYR A 20 -23.36 10.93 -10.44
C TYR A 20 -21.89 11.26 -10.12
N GLU A 21 -21.63 12.27 -9.30
CA GLU A 21 -20.29 12.61 -8.82
C GLU A 21 -19.71 11.49 -7.94
N GLU A 22 -20.47 10.94 -7.01
CA GLU A 22 -20.03 9.80 -6.19
C GLU A 22 -19.71 8.56 -7.03
N THR A 23 -20.57 8.19 -7.96
CA THR A 23 -20.35 7.03 -8.84
C THR A 23 -19.08 7.19 -9.66
N THR A 24 -18.82 8.40 -10.17
CA THR A 24 -17.61 8.71 -10.93
C THR A 24 -16.36 8.59 -10.05
N VAL A 25 -16.42 9.09 -8.81
CA VAL A 25 -15.32 8.95 -7.84
C VAL A 25 -15.02 7.48 -7.54
N TYR A 26 -16.05 6.67 -7.29
CA TYR A 26 -15.87 5.24 -7.03
C TYR A 26 -15.29 4.50 -8.23
N ALA A 27 -15.72 4.84 -9.46
CA ALA A 27 -15.17 4.26 -10.69
C ALA A 27 -13.68 4.61 -10.88
N ILE A 28 -13.30 5.87 -10.64
CA ILE A 28 -11.91 6.31 -10.71
C ILE A 28 -11.07 5.57 -9.67
N LEU A 29 -11.51 5.53 -8.41
CA LEU A 29 -10.78 4.88 -7.33
C LEU A 29 -10.70 3.36 -7.53
N PHE A 30 -11.71 2.73 -8.15
CA PHE A 30 -11.65 1.33 -8.56
C PHE A 30 -10.52 1.09 -9.57
N VAL A 31 -10.45 1.90 -10.62
CA VAL A 31 -9.38 1.79 -11.65
C VAL A 31 -8.01 2.04 -11.03
N VAL A 32 -7.88 3.07 -10.18
CA VAL A 32 -6.64 3.37 -9.45
C VAL A 32 -6.24 2.19 -8.57
N ALA A 33 -7.17 1.60 -7.82
CA ALA A 33 -6.91 0.46 -6.94
C ALA A 33 -6.45 -0.78 -7.73
N PHE A 34 -7.01 -1.02 -8.92
CA PHE A 34 -6.58 -2.11 -9.80
C PHE A 34 -5.13 -1.94 -10.22
N PHE A 35 -4.75 -0.79 -10.79
CA PHE A 35 -3.38 -0.52 -11.22
C PHE A 35 -2.40 -0.46 -10.05
N ALA A 36 -2.81 0.13 -8.93
CA ALA A 36 -2.02 0.17 -7.71
C ALA A 36 -1.67 -1.25 -7.24
N SER A 37 -2.65 -2.14 -7.19
CA SER A 37 -2.44 -3.53 -6.77
C SER A 37 -1.66 -4.36 -7.78
N LEU A 38 -1.87 -4.11 -9.08
CA LEU A 38 -1.09 -4.73 -10.15
C LEU A 38 0.40 -4.40 -9.96
N ILE A 39 0.73 -3.13 -9.79
CA ILE A 39 2.09 -2.66 -9.56
C ILE A 39 2.62 -3.16 -8.21
N ASP A 40 1.80 -3.05 -7.15
CA ASP A 40 2.19 -3.49 -5.82
C ASP A 40 2.58 -4.97 -5.80
N SER A 41 1.80 -5.81 -6.43
CA SER A 41 2.06 -7.26 -6.46
C SER A 41 3.35 -7.65 -7.20
N ILE A 42 3.84 -6.81 -8.11
CA ILE A 42 5.10 -6.99 -8.84
C ILE A 42 6.29 -6.46 -8.03
N ALA A 43 6.20 -5.22 -7.55
CA ALA A 43 7.34 -4.45 -7.06
C ALA A 43 7.14 -3.80 -5.68
N GLY A 44 5.92 -3.74 -5.18
CA GLY A 44 5.56 -2.92 -4.03
C GLY A 44 5.19 -1.49 -4.40
N GLY A 45 4.62 -0.74 -3.47
CA GLY A 45 4.35 0.68 -3.65
C GLY A 45 2.94 1.07 -4.09
N GLY A 46 1.97 0.14 -4.10
CA GLY A 46 0.58 0.44 -4.46
C GLY A 46 -0.06 1.58 -3.66
N GLY A 47 0.27 1.69 -2.38
CA GLY A 47 -0.18 2.79 -1.52
C GLY A 47 0.23 4.19 -2.00
N LEU A 48 1.29 4.29 -2.79
CA LEU A 48 1.75 5.56 -3.40
C LEU A 48 0.80 6.07 -4.49
N LEU A 49 -0.06 5.21 -5.03
CA LEU A 49 -1.12 5.58 -5.97
C LEU A 49 -2.46 5.78 -5.24
N THR A 50 -2.86 4.83 -4.40
CA THR A 50 -4.16 4.86 -3.75
C THR A 50 -4.29 5.96 -2.70
N THR A 51 -3.28 6.18 -1.86
CA THR A 51 -3.32 7.19 -0.80
C THR A 51 -3.54 8.61 -1.35
N PRO A 52 -2.70 9.13 -2.27
CA PRO A 52 -2.92 10.47 -2.80
C PRO A 52 -4.20 10.57 -3.64
N SER A 53 -4.64 9.51 -4.32
CA SER A 53 -5.89 9.55 -5.08
C SER A 53 -7.11 9.71 -4.17
N MET A 54 -7.13 9.05 -3.00
CA MET A 54 -8.18 9.22 -2.01
C MET A 54 -8.12 10.59 -1.32
N LEU A 55 -6.93 11.16 -1.08
CA LEU A 55 -6.79 12.53 -0.57
C LEU A 55 -7.31 13.56 -1.58
N LEU A 56 -7.03 13.38 -2.88
CA LEU A 56 -7.48 14.30 -3.95
C LEU A 56 -9.00 14.36 -4.09
N VAL A 57 -9.72 13.31 -3.72
CA VAL A 57 -11.19 13.32 -3.69
C VAL A 57 -11.76 13.86 -2.36
N GLY A 58 -10.91 14.45 -1.51
CA GLY A 58 -11.33 15.16 -0.30
C GLY A 58 -11.55 14.29 0.95
N MET A 59 -11.05 13.04 0.97
CA MET A 59 -11.15 12.20 2.15
C MET A 59 -10.19 12.67 3.25
N SER A 60 -10.62 12.58 4.51
CA SER A 60 -9.75 12.91 5.64
C SER A 60 -8.56 11.93 5.74
N PRO A 61 -7.37 12.40 6.17
CA PRO A 61 -6.16 11.58 6.24
C PRO A 61 -6.31 10.25 6.97
N LEU A 62 -6.93 10.22 8.14
CA LEU A 62 -7.13 8.97 8.90
C LEU A 62 -8.04 8.00 8.16
N ASN A 63 -9.11 8.48 7.52
CA ASN A 63 -10.00 7.63 6.74
C ASN A 63 -9.29 7.07 5.49
N VAL A 64 -8.41 7.86 4.87
CA VAL A 64 -7.56 7.42 3.74
C VAL A 64 -6.63 6.31 4.18
N LEU A 65 -5.87 6.50 5.27
CA LEU A 65 -4.96 5.48 5.78
C LEU A 65 -5.71 4.20 6.15
N ALA A 66 -6.82 4.32 6.88
CA ALA A 66 -7.63 3.20 7.32
C ALA A 66 -8.23 2.40 6.14
N THR A 67 -8.86 3.09 5.19
CA THR A 67 -9.48 2.47 4.02
C THR A 67 -8.43 1.84 3.11
N ASN A 68 -7.25 2.49 2.98
CA ASN A 68 -6.12 1.92 2.25
C ASN A 68 -5.65 0.60 2.87
N LYS A 69 -5.51 0.52 4.20
CA LYS A 69 -5.12 -0.72 4.88
C LYS A 69 -6.14 -1.85 4.68
N PHE A 70 -7.42 -1.52 4.77
CA PHE A 70 -8.49 -2.47 4.53
C PHE A 70 -8.44 -3.08 3.12
N GLN A 71 -8.47 -2.25 2.08
CA GLN A 71 -8.43 -2.74 0.69
C GLN A 71 -7.13 -3.49 0.36
N SER A 72 -5.99 -3.02 0.89
CA SER A 72 -4.68 -3.62 0.66
C SER A 72 -4.55 -5.03 1.25
N CYS A 73 -5.30 -5.38 2.30
CA CYS A 73 -5.35 -6.75 2.81
C CYS A 73 -5.78 -7.74 1.71
N PHE A 74 -6.76 -7.40 0.90
CA PHE A 74 -7.27 -8.28 -0.16
C PHE A 74 -6.26 -8.45 -1.30
N GLY A 75 -5.60 -7.37 -1.71
CA GLY A 75 -4.53 -7.43 -2.72
C GLY A 75 -3.32 -8.23 -2.24
N THR A 76 -2.89 -8.00 -1.00
CA THR A 76 -1.73 -8.70 -0.42
C THR A 76 -2.02 -10.17 -0.11
N VAL A 77 -3.25 -10.54 0.31
CA VAL A 77 -3.67 -11.95 0.41
C VAL A 77 -3.55 -12.64 -0.94
N THR A 78 -4.10 -12.03 -1.99
CA THR A 78 -4.12 -12.60 -3.34
C THR A 78 -2.69 -12.80 -3.89
N SER A 79 -1.84 -11.80 -3.77
CA SER A 79 -0.45 -11.89 -4.22
C SER A 79 0.36 -12.88 -3.38
N THR A 80 0.22 -12.87 -2.04
CA THR A 80 0.89 -13.83 -1.15
C THR A 80 0.52 -15.26 -1.49
N TYR A 81 -0.78 -15.54 -1.72
CA TYR A 81 -1.26 -16.86 -2.12
C TYR A 81 -0.64 -17.32 -3.46
N ASN A 82 -0.58 -16.43 -4.46
CA ASN A 82 0.02 -16.75 -5.75
C ASN A 82 1.51 -17.07 -5.64
N TYR A 83 2.29 -16.27 -4.89
CA TYR A 83 3.71 -16.55 -4.65
C TYR A 83 3.93 -17.82 -3.83
N TYR A 84 3.10 -18.08 -2.82
CA TYR A 84 3.13 -19.32 -2.03
C TYR A 84 2.88 -20.55 -2.89
N LYS A 85 1.80 -20.54 -3.69
CA LYS A 85 1.42 -21.66 -4.57
C LYS A 85 2.51 -21.99 -5.61
N ASN A 86 3.30 -21.00 -6.02
CA ASN A 86 4.39 -21.16 -6.98
C ASN A 86 5.77 -21.38 -6.32
N GLY A 87 5.83 -21.65 -5.02
CA GLY A 87 7.04 -22.06 -4.32
C GLY A 87 8.06 -20.96 -4.02
N TYR A 88 7.71 -19.68 -4.16
CA TYR A 88 8.64 -18.57 -3.91
C TYR A 88 8.73 -18.16 -2.42
N LEU A 89 7.84 -18.65 -1.56
CA LEU A 89 7.84 -18.30 -0.13
C LEU A 89 8.72 -19.25 0.69
N VAL A 90 10.01 -19.23 0.43
CA VAL A 90 11.01 -20.19 0.96
C VAL A 90 11.69 -19.77 2.26
N GLU A 91 11.58 -18.49 2.67
CA GLU A 91 12.25 -17.98 3.89
C GLU A 91 11.86 -18.78 5.15
N LYS A 92 12.87 -19.38 5.81
CA LYS A 92 12.64 -20.26 6.98
C LYS A 92 12.09 -19.50 8.19
N LYS A 93 12.52 -18.25 8.39
CA LYS A 93 12.07 -17.39 9.50
C LYS A 93 10.86 -16.51 9.13
N LYS A 94 10.12 -16.85 8.07
CA LYS A 94 8.99 -16.05 7.59
C LYS A 94 7.97 -15.68 8.66
N PHE A 95 7.58 -16.62 9.51
CA PHE A 95 6.62 -16.36 10.60
C PHE A 95 7.16 -15.39 11.65
N PHE A 96 8.46 -15.44 11.96
CA PHE A 96 9.08 -14.52 12.88
C PHE A 96 9.10 -13.09 12.30
N TYR A 97 9.50 -12.93 11.04
CA TYR A 97 9.48 -11.62 10.38
C TYR A 97 8.06 -11.08 10.20
N THR A 98 7.10 -11.97 9.94
CA THR A 98 5.67 -11.63 9.89
C THR A 98 5.19 -11.07 11.23
N ALA A 99 5.56 -11.69 12.34
CA ALA A 99 5.23 -11.20 13.68
C ALA A 99 5.88 -9.83 13.98
N LEU A 100 7.15 -9.64 13.61
CA LEU A 100 7.83 -8.35 13.76
C LEU A 100 7.14 -7.23 12.96
N SER A 101 6.76 -7.52 11.70
CA SER A 101 6.03 -6.59 10.85
C SER A 101 4.65 -6.26 11.42
N PHE A 102 3.92 -7.27 11.94
CA PHE A 102 2.62 -7.11 12.60
C PHE A 102 2.70 -6.18 13.82
N ILE A 103 3.64 -6.48 14.73
CA ILE A 103 3.79 -5.70 15.97
C ILE A 103 4.24 -4.27 15.63
N GLY A 104 5.22 -4.11 14.73
CA GLY A 104 5.67 -2.80 14.28
C GLY A 104 4.52 -1.98 13.71
N SER A 105 3.72 -2.56 12.82
CA SER A 105 2.57 -1.90 12.21
C SER A 105 1.50 -1.53 13.24
N GLY A 106 1.20 -2.42 14.19
CA GLY A 106 0.28 -2.12 15.28
C GLY A 106 0.71 -0.89 16.09
N VAL A 107 1.99 -0.82 16.46
CA VAL A 107 2.54 0.34 17.19
C VAL A 107 2.47 1.61 16.34
N GLY A 108 2.85 1.54 15.06
CA GLY A 108 2.77 2.68 14.12
C GLY A 108 1.35 3.20 13.96
N THR A 109 0.37 2.29 13.82
CA THR A 109 -1.05 2.65 13.67
C THR A 109 -1.62 3.28 14.95
N LEU A 110 -1.30 2.75 16.12
CA LEU A 110 -1.71 3.35 17.39
C LEU A 110 -1.13 4.76 17.59
N LEU A 111 0.05 5.01 17.07
CA LEU A 111 0.67 6.33 17.15
C LEU A 111 0.02 7.30 16.17
N VAL A 112 -0.16 6.94 14.88
CA VAL A 112 -0.74 7.83 13.88
C VAL A 112 -2.20 8.17 14.19
N SER A 113 -2.94 7.25 14.78
CA SER A 113 -4.35 7.49 15.16
C SER A 113 -4.53 8.49 16.31
N ARG A 114 -3.43 8.89 16.98
CA ARG A 114 -3.43 9.97 17.98
C ARG A 114 -3.09 11.35 17.42
N ILE A 115 -2.73 11.41 16.15
CA ILE A 115 -2.38 12.65 15.46
C ILE A 115 -3.64 13.23 14.82
N SER A 116 -3.84 14.56 14.93
CA SER A 116 -4.99 15.22 14.31
C SER A 116 -4.91 15.17 12.77
N ASN A 117 -6.06 15.19 12.10
CA ASN A 117 -6.11 15.21 10.64
C ASN A 117 -5.37 16.42 10.06
N GLU A 118 -5.46 17.61 10.69
CA GLU A 118 -4.76 18.83 10.27
C GLU A 118 -3.23 18.65 10.26
N THR A 119 -2.69 18.01 11.29
CA THR A 119 -1.26 17.67 11.33
C THR A 119 -0.91 16.64 10.23
N LEU A 120 -1.75 15.65 10.02
CA LEU A 120 -1.52 14.62 8.98
C LEU A 120 -1.60 15.19 7.57
N GLU A 121 -2.47 16.16 7.29
CA GLU A 121 -2.52 16.87 6.01
C GLU A 121 -1.18 17.51 5.65
N SER A 122 -0.45 18.03 6.65
CA SER A 122 0.87 18.61 6.45
C SER A 122 1.99 17.55 6.41
N VAL A 123 1.89 16.48 7.19
CA VAL A 123 2.93 15.46 7.35
C VAL A 123 2.91 14.44 6.20
N ILE A 124 1.74 14.03 5.72
CA ILE A 124 1.62 13.02 4.66
C ILE A 124 2.36 13.43 3.37
N PRO A 125 2.25 14.65 2.83
CA PRO A 125 3.02 15.07 1.66
C PRO A 125 4.54 14.97 1.90
N ILE A 126 5.02 15.37 3.08
CA ILE A 126 6.45 15.30 3.44
C ILE A 126 6.94 13.84 3.44
N LEU A 127 6.14 12.92 4.01
CA LEU A 127 6.47 11.49 4.01
C LEU A 127 6.45 10.88 2.61
N LEU A 128 5.50 11.30 1.75
CA LEU A 128 5.44 10.90 0.34
C LEU A 128 6.70 11.37 -0.40
N ILE A 129 7.11 12.62 -0.20
CA ILE A 129 8.34 13.19 -0.78
C ILE A 129 9.56 12.43 -0.28
N GLY A 130 9.67 12.18 1.03
CA GLY A 130 10.78 11.44 1.61
C GLY A 130 10.91 10.02 1.06
N ALA A 131 9.79 9.30 0.93
CA ALA A 131 9.75 7.97 0.33
C ALA A 131 10.22 8.00 -1.13
N ALA A 132 9.79 8.99 -1.90
CA ALA A 132 10.18 9.12 -3.29
C ALA A 132 11.67 9.48 -3.46
N ILE A 133 12.21 10.43 -2.67
CA ILE A 133 13.65 10.75 -2.67
C ILE A 133 14.47 9.50 -2.36
N PHE A 134 14.04 8.71 -1.37
CA PHE A 134 14.69 7.44 -1.04
C PHE A 134 14.77 6.51 -2.27
N PHE A 135 13.67 6.37 -3.04
CA PHE A 135 13.66 5.51 -4.24
C PHE A 135 14.50 6.07 -5.40
N ILE A 136 14.63 7.40 -5.53
CA ILE A 136 15.51 8.02 -6.54
C ILE A 136 16.97 7.73 -6.24
N THR A 137 17.37 7.91 -4.98
CA THR A 137 18.78 7.83 -4.57
C THR A 137 19.28 6.38 -4.49
N ASN A 138 18.39 5.43 -4.19
CA ASN A 138 18.73 4.01 -4.08
C ASN A 138 18.52 3.27 -5.41
N LYS A 139 19.58 3.19 -6.21
CA LYS A 139 19.59 2.45 -7.51
C LYS A 139 19.48 0.93 -7.38
N GLY A 140 19.18 0.41 -6.21
CA GLY A 140 19.13 -1.01 -5.91
C GLY A 140 20.52 -1.66 -5.84
N PRO A 141 20.69 -2.69 -5.01
CA PRO A 141 22.00 -3.29 -4.80
C PRO A 141 22.37 -4.24 -5.95
N THR A 142 23.60 -4.12 -6.41
CA THR A 142 24.25 -5.11 -7.25
C THR A 142 25.20 -5.93 -6.37
N GLY A 143 24.93 -7.23 -6.21
CA GLY A 143 25.92 -8.19 -5.72
C GLY A 143 26.33 -8.12 -4.24
N VAL A 144 25.38 -7.94 -3.33
CA VAL A 144 25.69 -7.93 -1.88
C VAL A 144 25.90 -9.34 -1.34
N LYS A 145 27.01 -9.58 -0.63
CA LYS A 145 27.30 -10.86 0.05
C LYS A 145 26.45 -10.94 1.34
N LYS A 146 25.84 -12.12 1.55
CA LYS A 146 25.13 -12.46 2.79
C LYS A 146 26.01 -12.22 4.01
N ASN A 147 25.56 -11.41 4.97
CA ASN A 147 26.25 -11.14 6.21
C ASN A 147 25.42 -11.59 7.42
N GLU A 148 25.73 -12.75 7.97
CA GLU A 148 24.96 -13.33 9.08
C GLU A 148 25.10 -12.56 10.39
N LYS A 149 26.16 -11.73 10.56
CA LYS A 149 26.35 -10.89 11.73
C LYS A 149 25.32 -9.74 11.83
N LEU A 150 24.65 -9.42 10.71
CA LEU A 150 23.64 -8.35 10.65
C LEU A 150 22.21 -8.81 10.98
N ILE A 151 22.03 -10.02 11.54
CA ILE A 151 20.67 -10.56 11.77
C ILE A 151 19.86 -9.72 12.77
N ILE A 152 20.50 -9.16 13.80
CA ILE A 152 19.85 -8.27 14.78
C ILE A 152 19.43 -6.98 14.10
N VAL A 153 20.34 -6.38 13.31
CA VAL A 153 20.04 -5.17 12.53
C VAL A 153 18.89 -5.43 11.56
N PHE A 154 18.88 -6.59 10.90
CA PHE A 154 17.79 -6.97 9.98
C PHE A 154 16.43 -7.08 10.70
N ASN A 155 16.40 -7.68 11.90
CA ASN A 155 15.17 -7.77 12.68
C ASN A 155 14.63 -6.37 13.06
N LEU A 156 15.52 -5.46 13.49
CA LEU A 156 15.16 -4.07 13.76
C LEU A 156 14.66 -3.34 12.52
N VAL A 157 15.29 -3.57 11.37
CA VAL A 157 14.84 -3.01 10.08
C VAL A 157 13.46 -3.53 9.70
N VAL A 158 13.18 -4.83 9.85
CA VAL A 158 11.85 -5.40 9.58
C VAL A 158 10.79 -4.79 10.49
N PHE A 159 11.08 -4.65 11.78
CA PHE A 159 10.19 -3.98 12.73
C PHE A 159 9.96 -2.50 12.35
N ALA A 160 11.03 -1.76 12.03
CA ALA A 160 10.95 -0.35 11.68
C ALA A 160 10.15 -0.11 10.38
N ILE A 161 10.33 -0.99 9.36
CA ILE A 161 9.55 -0.92 8.13
C ILE A 161 8.08 -1.27 8.43
N GLY A 162 7.80 -2.27 9.27
CA GLY A 162 6.45 -2.58 9.74
C GLY A 162 5.82 -1.40 10.48
N PHE A 163 6.56 -0.74 11.37
CA PHE A 163 6.12 0.48 12.06
C PHE A 163 5.78 1.60 11.06
N TYR A 164 6.67 1.87 10.10
CA TYR A 164 6.42 2.81 9.03
C TYR A 164 5.15 2.46 8.24
N ASP A 165 4.94 1.17 7.96
CA ASP A 165 3.74 0.71 7.25
C ASP A 165 2.46 1.00 8.04
N GLY A 166 2.45 0.76 9.35
CA GLY A 166 1.31 1.06 10.21
C GLY A 166 1.07 2.56 10.39
N PHE A 167 2.15 3.33 10.44
CA PHE A 167 2.09 4.79 10.60
C PHE A 167 1.64 5.49 9.31
N PHE A 168 2.15 5.05 8.14
CA PHE A 168 1.92 5.71 6.87
C PHE A 168 1.63 4.71 5.73
N GLY A 169 2.59 3.83 5.39
CA GLY A 169 2.44 2.70 4.50
C GLY A 169 2.91 2.85 3.05
N PRO A 170 2.72 3.98 2.36
CA PRO A 170 3.13 4.08 0.96
C PRO A 170 4.61 3.73 0.73
N GLY A 171 4.88 2.79 -0.18
CA GLY A 171 6.25 2.37 -0.51
C GLY A 171 6.85 1.24 0.35
N THR A 172 6.18 0.81 1.41
CA THR A 172 6.67 -0.23 2.35
C THR A 172 7.12 -1.51 1.66
N GLY A 173 6.37 -1.96 0.64
CA GLY A 173 6.73 -3.16 -0.11
C GLY A 173 8.13 -3.07 -0.73
N SER A 174 8.47 -1.95 -1.31
CA SER A 174 9.80 -1.75 -1.90
C SER A 174 10.89 -1.68 -0.83
N PHE A 175 10.61 -1.10 0.35
CA PHE A 175 11.57 -1.09 1.46
C PHE A 175 11.86 -2.51 1.97
N PHE A 176 10.84 -3.36 2.12
CA PHE A 176 11.06 -4.75 2.49
C PHE A 176 11.86 -5.51 1.42
N VAL A 177 11.51 -5.39 0.12
CA VAL A 177 12.27 -6.01 -0.97
C VAL A 177 13.76 -5.63 -0.88
N LEU A 178 14.05 -4.34 -0.75
CA LEU A 178 15.42 -3.83 -0.63
C LEU A 178 16.13 -4.39 0.61
N ALA A 179 15.46 -4.41 1.77
CA ALA A 179 16.04 -4.95 3.00
C ALA A 179 16.43 -6.43 2.86
N PHE A 180 15.59 -7.26 2.21
CA PHE A 180 15.90 -8.66 1.95
C PHE A 180 17.04 -8.82 0.96
N ILE A 181 17.11 -8.02 -0.10
CA ILE A 181 18.21 -8.08 -1.07
C ILE A 181 19.52 -7.61 -0.43
N ILE A 182 19.52 -6.43 0.22
CA ILE A 182 20.75 -5.79 0.72
C ILE A 182 21.33 -6.55 1.92
N ILE A 183 20.50 -6.90 2.91
CA ILE A 183 20.98 -7.44 4.19
C ILE A 183 21.04 -8.97 4.16
N LYS A 184 20.05 -9.62 3.55
CA LYS A 184 19.95 -11.08 3.50
C LYS A 184 20.60 -11.69 2.25
N GLY A 185 20.88 -10.89 1.21
CA GLY A 185 21.39 -11.39 -0.06
C GLY A 185 20.38 -12.30 -0.78
N ALA A 186 19.07 -12.14 -0.52
CA ALA A 186 18.04 -12.93 -1.18
C ALA A 186 17.82 -12.47 -2.62
N ASN A 187 17.39 -13.38 -3.50
CA ASN A 187 17.05 -12.99 -4.85
C ASN A 187 15.76 -12.14 -4.90
N ILE A 188 15.55 -11.42 -6.01
CA ILE A 188 14.44 -10.48 -6.17
C ILE A 188 13.08 -11.18 -6.02
N MET A 189 12.90 -12.38 -6.59
CA MET A 189 11.63 -13.09 -6.56
C MET A 189 11.27 -13.59 -5.15
N GLU A 190 12.24 -14.15 -4.43
CA GLU A 190 12.09 -14.55 -3.03
C GLU A 190 11.84 -13.34 -2.13
N SER A 191 12.58 -12.25 -2.35
CA SER A 191 12.40 -10.98 -1.62
C SER A 191 11.02 -10.40 -1.84
N THR A 192 10.51 -10.43 -3.08
CA THR A 192 9.15 -9.99 -3.39
C THR A 192 8.11 -10.88 -2.73
N ALA A 193 8.27 -12.19 -2.79
CA ALA A 193 7.32 -13.13 -2.20
C ALA A 193 7.19 -12.96 -0.67
N ILE A 194 8.31 -12.92 0.05
CA ILE A 194 8.29 -12.71 1.52
C ILE A 194 7.74 -11.33 1.88
N THR A 195 8.03 -10.31 1.07
CA THR A 195 7.50 -8.96 1.27
C THR A 195 5.97 -8.94 1.22
N LYS A 196 5.33 -9.71 0.34
CA LYS A 196 3.85 -9.76 0.29
C LYS A 196 3.25 -10.34 1.57
N LEU A 197 3.89 -11.34 2.15
CA LEU A 197 3.47 -11.88 3.44
C LEU A 197 3.65 -10.87 4.58
N LEU A 198 4.76 -10.12 4.60
CA LEU A 198 5.01 -9.09 5.60
C LEU A 198 4.00 -7.93 5.46
N ASN A 199 3.75 -7.47 4.23
CA ASN A 199 2.75 -6.44 3.94
C ASN A 199 1.33 -6.89 4.29
N LEU A 200 0.99 -8.16 4.05
CA LEU A 200 -0.29 -8.71 4.49
C LEU A 200 -0.44 -8.59 6.01
N SER A 201 0.61 -8.97 6.72
CA SER A 201 0.62 -8.94 8.19
C SER A 201 0.51 -7.52 8.74
N SER A 202 1.29 -6.58 8.21
CA SER A 202 1.26 -5.17 8.64
C SER A 202 -0.05 -4.48 8.27
N ASN A 203 -0.59 -4.70 7.06
CA ASN A 203 -1.89 -4.18 6.67
C ASN A 203 -3.01 -4.73 7.55
N PHE A 204 -2.96 -6.02 7.89
CA PHE A 204 -3.96 -6.64 8.74
C PHE A 204 -3.93 -6.11 10.18
N ALA A 205 -2.72 -5.91 10.75
CA ALA A 205 -2.56 -5.28 12.07
C ALA A 205 -3.15 -3.86 12.10
N ALA A 206 -2.79 -3.04 11.11
CA ALA A 206 -3.29 -1.68 11.00
C ALA A 206 -4.81 -1.63 10.75
N PHE A 207 -5.31 -2.50 9.86
CA PHE A 207 -6.74 -2.62 9.57
C PHE A 207 -7.56 -2.90 10.83
N ILE A 208 -7.16 -3.87 11.67
CA ILE A 208 -7.88 -4.20 12.90
C ILE A 208 -8.00 -2.96 13.80
N ILE A 209 -6.90 -2.24 14.01
CA ILE A 209 -6.87 -1.06 14.88
C ILE A 209 -7.76 0.03 14.32
N PHE A 210 -7.63 0.37 13.04
CA PHE A 210 -8.46 1.40 12.41
C PHE A 210 -9.93 1.02 12.31
N ALA A 211 -10.26 -0.28 12.14
CA ALA A 211 -11.64 -0.76 12.13
C ALA A 211 -12.31 -0.60 13.50
N ILE A 212 -11.58 -0.92 14.60
CA ILE A 212 -12.06 -0.72 15.97
C ILE A 212 -12.28 0.77 16.25
N GLN A 213 -11.43 1.63 15.70
CA GLN A 213 -11.53 3.08 15.87
C GLN A 213 -12.59 3.75 14.96
N GLY A 214 -13.20 3.01 14.02
CA GLY A 214 -14.24 3.51 13.13
C GLY A 214 -13.78 4.37 11.96
N TYR A 215 -12.48 4.37 11.61
CA TYR A 215 -11.95 5.19 10.52
C TYR A 215 -12.12 4.58 9.13
N VAL A 216 -12.50 3.29 9.02
CA VAL A 216 -12.63 2.59 7.73
C VAL A 216 -13.92 3.01 7.02
N ILE A 217 -13.82 3.47 5.78
CA ILE A 217 -14.98 3.70 4.91
C ILE A 217 -15.28 2.39 4.18
N TRP A 218 -16.17 1.58 4.76
CA TRP A 218 -16.44 0.20 4.36
C TRP A 218 -16.87 0.02 2.91
N TYR A 219 -17.84 0.84 2.46
CA TYR A 219 -18.40 0.72 1.11
C TYR A 219 -17.34 0.98 0.04
N LEU A 220 -16.62 2.10 0.16
CA LEU A 220 -15.52 2.43 -0.75
C LEU A 220 -14.40 1.39 -0.68
N GLY A 221 -14.03 1.00 0.54
CA GLY A 221 -13.00 0.00 0.77
C GLY A 221 -13.31 -1.35 0.12
N LEU A 222 -14.58 -1.79 0.12
CA LEU A 222 -15.02 -3.02 -0.56
C LEU A 222 -14.94 -2.90 -2.09
N ILE A 223 -15.36 -1.78 -2.66
CA ILE A 223 -15.25 -1.53 -4.10
C ILE A 223 -13.78 -1.59 -4.54
N MET A 224 -12.92 -0.88 -3.80
CA MET A 224 -11.49 -0.89 -4.08
C MET A 224 -10.85 -2.26 -3.81
N ALA A 225 -11.31 -3.02 -2.82
CA ALA A 225 -10.82 -4.37 -2.52
C ALA A 225 -11.05 -5.35 -3.68
N LEU A 226 -12.21 -5.29 -4.34
CA LEU A 226 -12.46 -6.10 -5.55
C LEU A 226 -11.45 -5.78 -6.67
N ALA A 227 -11.17 -4.50 -6.89
CA ALA A 227 -10.15 -4.07 -7.83
C ALA A 227 -8.74 -4.55 -7.42
N GLN A 228 -8.42 -4.47 -6.11
CA GLN A 228 -7.15 -4.95 -5.56
C GLN A 228 -6.96 -6.46 -5.80
N ILE A 229 -7.99 -7.29 -5.62
CA ILE A 229 -7.92 -8.73 -5.91
C ILE A 229 -7.58 -8.96 -7.39
N ALA A 230 -8.29 -8.30 -8.29
CA ALA A 230 -8.07 -8.45 -9.74
C ALA A 230 -6.67 -7.96 -10.15
N GLY A 231 -6.24 -6.80 -9.66
CA GLY A 231 -4.92 -6.24 -9.91
C GLY A 231 -3.79 -7.11 -9.37
N ALA A 232 -3.91 -7.58 -8.12
CA ALA A 232 -2.92 -8.45 -7.50
C ALA A 232 -2.80 -9.81 -8.18
N TYR A 233 -3.93 -10.39 -8.58
CA TYR A 233 -3.93 -11.66 -9.30
C TYR A 233 -3.21 -11.56 -10.64
N THR A 234 -3.50 -10.53 -11.42
CA THR A 234 -2.87 -10.30 -12.72
C THR A 234 -1.39 -9.94 -12.58
N GLY A 235 -1.05 -9.00 -11.70
CA GLY A 235 0.32 -8.54 -11.50
C GLY A 235 1.24 -9.61 -10.91
N SER A 236 0.80 -10.36 -9.90
CA SER A 236 1.62 -11.43 -9.33
C SER A 236 1.85 -12.59 -10.32
N ARG A 237 0.84 -12.97 -11.11
CA ARG A 237 1.01 -13.97 -12.19
C ARG A 237 1.98 -13.48 -13.25
N PHE A 238 1.88 -12.21 -13.63
CA PHE A 238 2.80 -11.63 -14.60
C PHE A 238 4.24 -11.61 -14.08
N ALA A 239 4.44 -11.25 -12.80
CA ALA A 239 5.75 -11.29 -12.15
C ALA A 239 6.30 -12.72 -12.07
N ILE A 240 5.49 -13.70 -11.69
CA ILE A 240 5.90 -15.10 -11.58
C ILE A 240 6.28 -15.67 -12.93
N LYS A 241 5.51 -15.36 -13.99
CA LYS A 241 5.78 -15.85 -15.36
C LYS A 241 7.06 -15.27 -15.96
N ASN A 242 7.33 -13.99 -15.71
CA ASN A 242 8.44 -13.26 -16.36
C ASN A 242 9.66 -13.05 -15.45
N GLY A 243 9.50 -13.31 -14.15
CA GLY A 243 10.57 -13.27 -13.16
C GLY A 243 11.22 -11.88 -13.02
N GLU A 244 12.51 -11.90 -12.75
CA GLU A 244 13.33 -10.71 -12.51
C GLU A 244 13.30 -9.69 -13.65
N LYS A 245 13.12 -10.15 -14.90
CA LYS A 245 13.05 -9.29 -16.10
C LYS A 245 11.94 -8.25 -16.04
N VAL A 246 10.88 -8.52 -15.29
CA VAL A 246 9.73 -7.61 -15.10
C VAL A 246 9.77 -6.92 -13.75
N VAL A 247 10.07 -7.65 -12.69
CA VAL A 247 10.06 -7.09 -11.33
C VAL A 247 11.06 -5.95 -11.19
N ARG A 248 12.28 -6.12 -11.73
CA ARG A 248 13.34 -5.11 -11.63
C ARG A 248 13.01 -3.79 -12.37
N PRO A 249 12.61 -3.77 -13.66
CA PRO A 249 12.24 -2.52 -14.32
C PRO A 249 10.99 -1.87 -13.73
N VAL A 250 9.98 -2.65 -13.28
CA VAL A 250 8.80 -2.09 -12.63
C VAL A 250 9.17 -1.39 -11.32
N LEU A 251 10.04 -1.98 -10.49
CA LEU A 251 10.59 -1.31 -9.30
C LEU A 251 11.24 0.03 -9.64
N VAL A 252 12.08 0.07 -10.68
CA VAL A 252 12.77 1.30 -11.10
C VAL A 252 11.79 2.33 -11.68
N ILE A 253 10.88 1.91 -12.56
CA ILE A 253 9.89 2.82 -13.19
C ILE A 253 8.96 3.41 -12.13
N VAL A 254 8.44 2.60 -11.23
CA VAL A 254 7.58 3.08 -10.13
C VAL A 254 8.33 4.11 -9.28
N SER A 255 9.60 3.82 -8.94
CA SER A 255 10.44 4.75 -8.19
C SER A 255 10.64 6.08 -8.93
N ILE A 256 10.88 6.04 -10.24
CA ILE A 256 11.08 7.25 -11.08
C ILE A 256 9.76 8.04 -11.22
N LEU A 257 8.64 7.38 -11.54
CA LEU A 257 7.35 8.07 -11.72
C LEU A 257 6.89 8.77 -10.44
N LEU A 258 7.10 8.14 -9.29
CA LEU A 258 6.84 8.72 -7.98
C LEU A 258 7.72 9.96 -7.75
N SER A 259 8.97 9.89 -8.18
CA SER A 259 9.94 10.97 -8.10
C SER A 259 9.54 12.17 -8.94
N ILE A 260 9.15 11.96 -10.19
CA ILE A 260 8.74 13.02 -11.13
C ILE A 260 7.48 13.74 -10.61
N ARG A 261 6.49 12.98 -10.13
CA ARG A 261 5.24 13.57 -9.61
C ARG A 261 5.49 14.54 -8.45
N ILE A 262 6.50 14.27 -7.63
CA ILE A 262 6.83 15.08 -6.46
C ILE A 262 7.63 16.34 -6.84
N LEU A 263 8.46 16.24 -7.90
CA LEU A 263 9.17 17.41 -8.42
C LEU A 263 8.23 18.41 -9.13
N LEU A 264 7.02 17.94 -9.52
CA LEU A 264 6.01 18.75 -10.21
C LEU A 264 4.88 19.22 -9.30
N ALA A 265 4.83 18.77 -8.04
CA ALA A 265 3.86 19.18 -7.01
C ALA A 265 4.44 20.23 -6.08
#